data_2af5ee4cc8bd64b8f0eb5dc28f88c086
#
_entry.id   2af5ee4cc8bd64b8f0eb5dc28f88c086
#
_cell.length_a   1.000
_cell.length_b   1.000
_cell.length_c   1.000
_cell.angle_alpha   90.00
_cell.angle_beta   90.00
_cell.angle_gamma   90.00
#
_symmetry.space_group_name_H-M   'P 1'
#
loop_
_entity.id
_entity.type
_entity.pdbx_description
1 polymer ?
#
loop_
_entity_poly.entity_id
_entity_poly.type
_entity_poly.pdbx_seq_one_letter_code
_entity_poly.pdbx_strand_id
1 'polypeptide(L)'
;SGLSAAIEAAGKGMRVCIFDENAKPGGQLFKQVHKFFGSREHMAKIRGFRIGTMLLEQAEQLDVKVYLNAAVLGIYENHVISVRIGDDIRTFRGDNIIVATGASERMIPFEGWTLPGVIGAGAAQTMMNLHGVMPGERILMVGSGNVGLVVSYQLIQAGCKVEAIIDASPKIGGYGVHAAKVARLGVPFYMSHTIEKAEGDEKVERVVIGQVDSNWKIIPGTEKAFDVDTVCIAVGLSPMSQLTKMAGCHMVDMGGLVPECNEYGETSISGIFAAGDVAGIEEASSAMLTGRIAANGALGRSGFITEDEMRSRHSELVSSLDQLRQGMFAKKNRGKIITETEEGYTLSESLKTRGYVTEDELREFPSAMDDDVKGIHPVIECTQNIPCNPCQDACKMGCIKIGEQIANIPVLDRSKKCIGCGMCVASCSGQAIFLVDETYEDGFASISMPYELLPLPKAGDLGAGLDRSGHEVC
;
A
#
# COMPACT_ATOMS: atom_id res chain seq x y z
N SER A 1 2.57 11.49 -6.33
CA SER A 1 2.03 12.18 -7.53
C SER A 1 2.78 13.48 -7.83
N GLY A 2 2.90 14.43 -6.90
CA GLY A 2 3.50 15.74 -7.14
C GLY A 2 4.94 15.68 -7.67
N LEU A 3 5.85 14.92 -7.05
CA LEU A 3 7.22 14.73 -7.53
C LEU A 3 7.27 14.12 -8.94
N SER A 4 6.46 13.09 -9.20
CA SER A 4 6.41 12.44 -10.52
C SER A 4 5.89 13.39 -11.60
N ALA A 5 4.91 14.23 -11.26
CA ALA A 5 4.42 15.28 -12.15
C ALA A 5 5.50 16.32 -12.43
N ALA A 6 6.22 16.76 -11.41
CA ALA A 6 7.28 17.75 -11.55
C ALA A 6 8.42 17.26 -12.43
N ILE A 7 8.84 16.01 -12.26
CA ILE A 7 9.90 15.38 -13.07
C ILE A 7 9.46 15.26 -14.53
N GLU A 8 8.22 14.81 -14.80
CA GLU A 8 7.70 14.67 -16.17
C GLU A 8 7.64 16.04 -16.87
N ALA A 9 7.15 17.08 -16.19
CA ALA A 9 7.03 18.43 -16.72
C ALA A 9 8.42 19.09 -16.93
N ALA A 10 9.30 19.04 -15.91
CA ALA A 10 10.62 19.62 -15.98
C ALA A 10 11.52 18.93 -17.01
N GLY A 11 11.39 17.61 -17.18
CA GLY A 11 12.10 16.83 -18.20
C GLY A 11 11.79 17.24 -19.64
N LYS A 12 10.72 18.02 -19.87
CA LYS A 12 10.34 18.61 -21.16
C LYS A 12 10.60 20.13 -21.20
N GLY A 13 11.34 20.67 -20.23
CA GLY A 13 11.76 22.07 -20.20
C GLY A 13 10.75 23.03 -19.54
N MET A 14 9.66 22.53 -18.94
CA MET A 14 8.77 23.39 -18.17
C MET A 14 9.43 23.79 -16.85
N ARG A 15 9.32 25.06 -16.48
CA ARG A 15 9.79 25.54 -15.17
C ARG A 15 8.80 25.16 -14.07
N VAL A 16 9.25 24.38 -13.08
CA VAL A 16 8.37 23.79 -12.07
C VAL A 16 8.75 24.23 -10.65
N CYS A 17 7.74 24.52 -9.84
CA CYS A 17 7.86 24.71 -8.39
C CYS A 17 6.95 23.72 -7.67
N ILE A 18 7.44 23.12 -6.58
CA ILE A 18 6.66 22.31 -5.65
C ILE A 18 6.50 23.06 -4.34
N PHE A 19 5.29 23.08 -3.80
CA PHE A 19 4.98 23.57 -2.45
C PHE A 19 4.52 22.37 -1.62
N ASP A 20 5.25 22.07 -0.53
CA ASP A 20 4.95 20.97 0.39
C ASP A 20 4.86 21.54 1.81
N GLU A 21 3.75 21.27 2.49
CA GLU A 21 3.55 21.70 3.88
C GLU A 21 4.48 21.03 4.88
N ASN A 22 5.05 19.89 4.50
CA ASN A 22 5.94 19.12 5.35
C ASN A 22 7.38 19.67 5.33
N ALA A 23 8.15 19.31 6.38
CA ALA A 23 9.56 19.62 6.48
C ALA A 23 10.44 18.77 5.56
N LYS A 24 9.89 17.68 5.00
CA LYS A 24 10.54 16.79 4.03
C LYS A 24 9.61 16.59 2.83
N PRO A 25 10.13 16.71 1.58
CA PRO A 25 9.32 16.53 0.39
C PRO A 25 9.09 15.04 0.11
N GLY A 26 8.04 14.73 -0.68
CA GLY A 26 7.73 13.36 -1.11
C GLY A 26 6.55 12.73 -0.39
N GLY A 27 5.92 13.42 0.52
CA GLY A 27 4.66 13.04 1.17
C GLY A 27 4.77 11.67 1.86
N GLN A 28 3.84 10.79 1.55
CA GLN A 28 3.72 9.49 2.24
C GLN A 28 4.84 8.48 1.92
N LEU A 29 5.64 8.68 0.85
CA LEU A 29 6.68 7.73 0.44
C LEU A 29 7.73 7.51 1.52
N PHE A 30 8.12 8.56 2.26
CA PHE A 30 9.20 8.46 3.25
C PHE A 30 8.87 7.60 4.46
N LYS A 31 7.59 7.42 4.78
CA LYS A 31 7.17 6.51 5.85
C LYS A 31 6.88 5.08 5.37
N GLN A 32 6.92 4.83 4.04
CA GLN A 32 6.68 3.51 3.46
C GLN A 32 7.97 2.68 3.43
N VAL A 33 8.18 1.85 4.45
CA VAL A 33 9.37 1.01 4.58
C VAL A 33 9.22 -0.36 3.91
N HIS A 34 8.02 -0.72 3.46
CA HIS A 34 7.78 -1.95 2.73
C HIS A 34 8.13 -1.82 1.23
N LYS A 35 8.32 -2.97 0.54
CA LYS A 35 8.56 -3.05 -0.90
C LYS A 35 7.25 -2.89 -1.66
N PHE A 36 7.27 -2.11 -2.75
CA PHE A 36 6.11 -1.87 -3.59
C PHE A 36 5.82 -3.06 -4.52
N PHE A 37 4.53 -3.26 -4.82
CA PHE A 37 4.06 -4.16 -5.88
C PHE A 37 4.16 -3.51 -7.26
N GLY A 38 3.89 -4.28 -8.29
CA GLY A 38 3.94 -3.84 -9.68
C GLY A 38 5.00 -4.59 -10.49
N SER A 39 5.43 -3.99 -11.60
CA SER A 39 6.55 -4.40 -12.42
C SER A 39 7.77 -3.50 -12.17
N ARG A 40 8.86 -3.75 -12.91
CA ARG A 40 10.05 -2.88 -12.90
C ARG A 40 9.69 -1.42 -13.24
N GLU A 41 8.75 -1.22 -14.15
CA GLU A 41 8.26 0.10 -14.57
C GLU A 41 7.56 0.85 -13.44
N HIS A 42 6.90 0.11 -12.54
CA HIS A 42 6.22 0.62 -11.36
C HIS A 42 7.13 0.73 -10.12
N MET A 43 8.43 0.54 -10.28
CA MET A 43 9.41 0.51 -9.18
C MET A 43 9.15 -0.61 -8.15
N ALA A 44 8.58 -1.75 -8.59
CA ALA A 44 8.35 -2.90 -7.73
C ALA A 44 9.62 -3.39 -7.04
N LYS A 45 9.49 -4.07 -5.91
CA LYS A 45 10.56 -4.52 -4.99
C LYS A 45 11.41 -3.42 -4.35
N ILE A 46 11.20 -2.16 -4.70
CA ILE A 46 11.89 -1.01 -4.07
C ILE A 46 11.03 -0.53 -2.89
N ARG A 47 11.67 -0.14 -1.80
CA ARG A 47 10.98 0.41 -0.62
C ARG A 47 10.54 1.85 -0.90
N GLY A 48 9.36 2.26 -0.40
CA GLY A 48 8.79 3.57 -0.68
C GLY A 48 9.72 4.74 -0.38
N PHE A 49 10.44 4.72 0.76
CA PHE A 49 11.40 5.78 1.09
C PHE A 49 12.56 5.87 0.08
N ARG A 50 12.99 4.74 -0.48
CA ARG A 50 14.02 4.73 -1.55
C ARG A 50 13.47 5.32 -2.84
N ILE A 51 12.22 5.01 -3.20
CA ILE A 51 11.54 5.63 -4.33
C ILE A 51 11.47 7.14 -4.13
N GLY A 52 11.10 7.59 -2.94
CA GLY A 52 11.07 9.02 -2.59
C GLY A 52 12.43 9.69 -2.80
N THR A 53 13.53 9.07 -2.33
CA THR A 53 14.89 9.57 -2.52
C THR A 53 15.25 9.67 -4.01
N MET A 54 14.99 8.60 -4.78
CA MET A 54 15.28 8.58 -6.24
C MET A 54 14.52 9.67 -6.99
N LEU A 55 13.23 9.90 -6.64
CA LEU A 55 12.44 10.95 -7.27
C LEU A 55 12.94 12.35 -6.90
N LEU A 56 13.40 12.56 -5.66
CA LEU A 56 13.98 13.84 -5.26
C LEU A 56 15.28 14.14 -5.99
N GLU A 57 16.19 13.16 -6.09
CA GLU A 57 17.44 13.29 -6.84
C GLU A 57 17.16 13.63 -8.31
N GLN A 58 16.16 13.02 -8.94
CA GLN A 58 15.76 13.35 -10.30
C GLN A 58 15.17 14.77 -10.41
N ALA A 59 14.34 15.18 -9.46
CA ALA A 59 13.78 16.53 -9.45
C ALA A 59 14.85 17.59 -9.28
N GLU A 60 15.85 17.35 -8.44
CA GLU A 60 17.01 18.23 -8.24
C GLU A 60 17.85 18.37 -9.50
N GLN A 61 18.13 17.24 -10.20
CA GLN A 61 18.86 17.24 -11.49
C GLN A 61 18.15 18.04 -12.60
N LEU A 62 16.81 18.21 -12.48
CA LEU A 62 15.97 18.95 -13.42
C LEU A 62 15.66 20.38 -12.94
N ASP A 63 16.39 20.88 -11.96
CA ASP A 63 16.20 22.24 -11.41
C ASP A 63 14.77 22.52 -10.88
N VAL A 64 14.05 21.49 -10.42
CA VAL A 64 12.73 21.65 -9.80
C VAL A 64 12.88 22.36 -8.45
N LYS A 65 12.24 23.52 -8.33
CA LYS A 65 12.28 24.29 -7.10
C LYS A 65 11.29 23.76 -6.07
N VAL A 66 11.77 23.31 -4.91
CA VAL A 66 10.95 22.76 -3.83
C VAL A 66 10.92 23.75 -2.66
N TYR A 67 9.71 24.16 -2.26
CA TYR A 67 9.44 24.94 -1.06
C TYR A 67 8.85 24.00 -0.01
N LEU A 68 9.54 23.86 1.12
CA LEU A 68 9.12 23.06 2.27
C LEU A 68 8.55 23.95 3.36
N ASN A 69 7.79 23.35 4.31
CA ASN A 69 7.02 24.09 5.30
C ASN A 69 6.16 25.19 4.63
N ALA A 70 5.66 24.89 3.42
CA ALA A 70 5.00 25.81 2.52
C ALA A 70 3.56 25.34 2.27
N ALA A 71 2.64 25.73 3.14
CA ALA A 71 1.24 25.36 3.06
C ALA A 71 0.48 26.26 2.07
N VAL A 72 -0.08 25.65 1.02
CA VAL A 72 -0.97 26.36 0.08
C VAL A 72 -2.32 26.57 0.77
N LEU A 73 -2.71 27.85 0.94
CA LEU A 73 -3.91 28.26 1.65
C LEU A 73 -5.12 28.42 0.72
N GLY A 74 -4.89 28.65 -0.56
CA GLY A 74 -5.97 28.82 -1.54
C GLY A 74 -5.46 28.90 -2.96
N ILE A 75 -6.37 28.61 -3.90
CA ILE A 75 -6.22 28.79 -5.34
C ILE A 75 -7.29 29.78 -5.79
N TYR A 76 -6.87 30.82 -6.49
CA TYR A 76 -7.72 31.95 -6.89
C TYR A 76 -7.74 32.07 -8.41
N GLU A 77 -8.53 33.05 -8.90
CA GLU A 77 -8.61 33.38 -10.31
C GLU A 77 -7.21 33.61 -10.94
N ASN A 78 -7.09 33.36 -12.23
CA ASN A 78 -5.85 33.51 -13.01
C ASN A 78 -4.68 32.66 -12.46
N HIS A 79 -4.97 31.50 -11.87
CA HIS A 79 -3.99 30.53 -11.32
C HIS A 79 -3.05 31.16 -10.28
N VAL A 80 -3.56 32.09 -9.47
CA VAL A 80 -2.85 32.64 -8.33
C VAL A 80 -3.05 31.73 -7.13
N ILE A 81 -1.98 31.41 -6.42
CA ILE A 81 -2.02 30.66 -5.15
C ILE A 81 -1.48 31.54 -4.02
N SER A 82 -2.06 31.42 -2.84
CA SER A 82 -1.47 31.95 -1.60
C SER A 82 -0.80 30.81 -0.84
N VAL A 83 0.42 31.06 -0.40
CA VAL A 83 1.25 30.08 0.28
C VAL A 83 1.80 30.67 1.57
N ARG A 84 1.58 30.01 2.70
CA ARG A 84 2.25 30.35 3.95
C ARG A 84 3.61 29.67 3.99
N ILE A 85 4.67 30.45 4.15
CA ILE A 85 6.06 29.98 4.29
C ILE A 85 6.62 30.60 5.57
N GLY A 86 6.73 29.79 6.63
CA GLY A 86 6.97 30.30 7.98
C GLY A 86 5.81 31.18 8.44
N ASP A 87 6.10 32.42 8.84
CA ASP A 87 5.11 33.39 9.28
C ASP A 87 4.59 34.31 8.15
N ASP A 88 5.18 34.21 6.95
CA ASP A 88 4.83 35.02 5.78
C ASP A 88 3.78 34.33 4.91
N ILE A 89 2.87 35.15 4.34
CA ILE A 89 2.00 34.73 3.24
C ILE A 89 2.53 35.37 1.94
N ARG A 90 2.82 34.53 0.97
CA ARG A 90 3.29 34.92 -0.37
C ARG A 90 2.34 34.43 -1.45
N THR A 91 2.24 35.21 -2.52
CA THR A 91 1.48 34.79 -3.70
C THR A 91 2.38 34.37 -4.83
N PHE A 92 1.94 33.33 -5.53
CA PHE A 92 2.60 32.81 -6.73
C PHE A 92 1.55 32.69 -7.84
N ARG A 93 2.00 32.76 -9.08
CA ARG A 93 1.18 32.53 -10.25
C ARG A 93 1.85 31.54 -11.16
N GLY A 94 1.11 30.55 -11.65
CA GLY A 94 1.54 29.57 -12.65
C GLY A 94 0.62 29.58 -13.87
N ASP A 95 1.10 29.06 -15.00
CA ASP A 95 0.27 28.81 -16.17
C ASP A 95 -0.62 27.57 -15.95
N ASN A 96 -0.11 26.64 -15.15
CA ASN A 96 -0.84 25.44 -14.71
C ASN A 96 -0.60 25.20 -13.22
N ILE A 97 -1.59 24.56 -12.57
CA ILE A 97 -1.51 24.10 -11.18
C ILE A 97 -1.86 22.61 -11.17
N ILE A 98 -0.99 21.78 -10.58
CA ILE A 98 -1.28 20.36 -10.33
C ILE A 98 -1.49 20.19 -8.83
N VAL A 99 -2.72 19.90 -8.41
CA VAL A 99 -3.08 19.60 -7.02
C VAL A 99 -2.76 18.14 -6.75
N ALA A 100 -1.84 17.91 -5.81
CA ALA A 100 -1.34 16.57 -5.44
C ALA A 100 -1.33 16.39 -3.91
N THR A 101 -2.33 16.94 -3.23
CA THR A 101 -2.46 16.99 -1.77
C THR A 101 -2.71 15.65 -1.09
N GLY A 102 -3.04 14.60 -1.88
CA GLY A 102 -3.22 13.25 -1.36
C GLY A 102 -4.52 13.09 -0.56
N ALA A 103 -4.45 12.35 0.55
CA ALA A 103 -5.58 12.02 1.40
C ALA A 103 -5.21 12.03 2.88
N SER A 104 -6.20 12.21 3.73
CA SER A 104 -6.11 12.09 5.19
C SER A 104 -6.80 10.81 5.67
N GLU A 105 -6.43 10.33 6.86
CA GLU A 105 -7.07 9.18 7.48
C GLU A 105 -8.49 9.49 7.94
N ARG A 106 -9.37 8.49 7.83
CA ARG A 106 -10.69 8.52 8.42
C ARG A 106 -10.63 7.98 9.84
N MET A 107 -11.26 8.68 10.75
CA MET A 107 -11.52 8.22 12.10
C MET A 107 -12.97 7.79 12.23
N ILE A 108 -13.25 6.85 13.14
CA ILE A 108 -14.62 6.45 13.52
C ILE A 108 -14.86 6.89 14.96
N PRO A 109 -16.04 7.44 15.26
CA PRO A 109 -16.41 7.75 16.63
C PRO A 109 -16.89 6.49 17.35
N PHE A 110 -16.44 6.30 18.59
CA PHE A 110 -16.89 5.29 19.55
C PHE A 110 -16.67 5.83 20.97
N GLU A 111 -17.23 5.21 21.97
CA GLU A 111 -17.00 5.64 23.35
C GLU A 111 -15.51 5.57 23.71
N GLY A 112 -14.93 6.66 24.21
CA GLY A 112 -13.50 6.77 24.55
C GLY A 112 -12.56 7.03 23.36
N TRP A 113 -13.05 7.31 22.14
CA TRP A 113 -12.20 7.55 20.95
C TRP A 113 -11.28 8.78 21.05
N THR A 114 -11.49 9.64 22.03
CA THR A 114 -10.64 10.83 22.30
C THR A 114 -9.56 10.57 23.36
N LEU A 115 -9.50 9.38 23.95
CA LEU A 115 -8.45 9.03 24.88
C LEU A 115 -7.09 9.04 24.20
N PRO A 116 -6.04 9.57 24.87
CA PRO A 116 -4.65 9.35 24.43
C PRO A 116 -4.36 7.88 24.22
N GLY A 117 -3.74 7.53 23.08
CA GLY A 117 -3.55 6.15 22.63
C GLY A 117 -4.50 5.73 21.50
N VAL A 118 -5.58 6.48 21.21
CA VAL A 118 -6.39 6.28 19.99
C VAL A 118 -5.79 7.12 18.87
N ILE A 119 -5.21 6.47 17.85
CA ILE A 119 -4.47 7.14 16.76
C ILE A 119 -4.81 6.51 15.40
N GLY A 120 -4.58 7.23 14.32
CA GLY A 120 -4.61 6.67 12.97
C GLY A 120 -3.39 5.78 12.68
N ALA A 121 -3.54 4.78 11.84
CA ALA A 121 -2.44 3.87 11.44
C ALA A 121 -1.31 4.61 10.72
N GLY A 122 -1.61 5.64 9.93
CA GLY A 122 -0.61 6.49 9.28
C GLY A 122 0.11 7.42 10.28
N ALA A 123 -0.54 7.81 11.39
CA ALA A 123 0.11 8.50 12.49
C ALA A 123 1.11 7.56 13.18
N ALA A 124 0.73 6.30 13.45
CA ALA A 124 1.64 5.28 13.98
C ALA A 124 2.85 5.07 13.05
N GLN A 125 2.64 4.97 11.73
CA GLN A 125 3.74 4.90 10.76
C GLN A 125 4.67 6.12 10.84
N THR A 126 4.11 7.30 11.00
CA THR A 126 4.90 8.54 11.11
C THR A 126 5.77 8.51 12.37
N MET A 127 5.19 8.13 13.51
CA MET A 127 5.95 7.98 14.77
C MET A 127 7.11 6.99 14.62
N MET A 128 6.85 5.79 14.12
CA MET A 128 7.86 4.75 13.97
C MET A 128 8.90 5.07 12.88
N ASN A 129 8.43 5.33 11.66
CA ASN A 129 9.29 5.29 10.48
C ASN A 129 10.01 6.62 10.21
N LEU A 130 9.49 7.74 10.71
CA LEU A 130 10.15 9.06 10.57
C LEU A 130 10.81 9.53 11.85
N HIS A 131 10.27 9.19 13.01
CA HIS A 131 10.75 9.71 14.30
C HIS A 131 11.38 8.66 15.21
N GLY A 132 11.29 7.35 14.89
CA GLY A 132 11.84 6.28 15.70
C GLY A 132 11.16 6.14 17.06
N VAL A 133 9.86 6.51 17.14
CA VAL A 133 9.07 6.48 18.37
C VAL A 133 8.06 5.36 18.29
N MET A 134 8.02 4.48 19.29
CA MET A 134 6.98 3.46 19.42
C MET A 134 5.64 4.13 19.79
N PRO A 135 4.54 3.84 19.08
CA PRO A 135 3.23 4.42 19.40
C PRO A 135 2.59 3.82 20.67
N GLY A 136 3.02 2.64 21.08
CA GLY A 136 2.57 1.92 22.26
C GLY A 136 3.21 0.53 22.32
N GLU A 137 2.90 -0.24 23.35
CA GLU A 137 3.43 -1.59 23.55
C GLU A 137 2.45 -2.67 23.09
N ARG A 138 1.15 -2.51 23.41
CA ARG A 138 0.08 -3.47 23.12
C ARG A 138 -1.02 -2.79 22.31
N ILE A 139 -1.21 -3.25 21.10
CA ILE A 139 -1.97 -2.53 20.08
C ILE A 139 -3.12 -3.35 19.55
N LEU A 140 -4.32 -2.74 19.49
CA LEU A 140 -5.44 -3.24 18.71
C LEU A 140 -5.47 -2.50 17.36
N MET A 141 -5.47 -3.24 16.26
CA MET A 141 -5.64 -2.68 14.91
C MET A 141 -7.11 -2.76 14.48
N VAL A 142 -7.69 -1.64 14.08
CA VAL A 142 -9.05 -1.54 13.54
C VAL A 142 -8.99 -1.30 12.04
N GLY A 143 -9.38 -2.29 11.26
CA GLY A 143 -9.34 -2.30 9.80
C GLY A 143 -8.27 -3.26 9.24
N SER A 144 -8.72 -4.17 8.37
CA SER A 144 -7.93 -5.22 7.72
C SER A 144 -7.58 -4.91 6.25
N GLY A 145 -7.70 -3.64 5.85
CA GLY A 145 -7.21 -3.18 4.54
C GLY A 145 -5.68 -3.18 4.45
N ASN A 146 -5.12 -2.90 3.25
CA ASN A 146 -3.66 -2.90 3.05
C ASN A 146 -2.91 -2.05 4.07
N VAL A 147 -3.44 -0.86 4.43
CA VAL A 147 -2.82 0.01 5.43
C VAL A 147 -2.77 -0.67 6.80
N GLY A 148 -3.89 -1.21 7.29
CA GLY A 148 -3.94 -1.90 8.58
C GLY A 148 -2.99 -3.08 8.66
N LEU A 149 -2.95 -3.92 7.62
CA LEU A 149 -2.06 -5.09 7.54
C LEU A 149 -0.58 -4.70 7.50
N VAL A 150 -0.22 -3.73 6.65
CA VAL A 150 1.17 -3.26 6.51
C VAL A 150 1.64 -2.59 7.80
N VAL A 151 0.80 -1.74 8.41
CA VAL A 151 1.16 -1.06 9.66
C VAL A 151 1.26 -2.05 10.83
N SER A 152 0.37 -3.05 10.92
CA SER A 152 0.46 -4.13 11.92
C SER A 152 1.81 -4.85 11.83
N TYR A 153 2.26 -5.19 10.62
CA TYR A 153 3.57 -5.81 10.44
C TYR A 153 4.71 -4.88 10.86
N GLN A 154 4.62 -3.59 10.53
CA GLN A 154 5.63 -2.60 10.93
C GLN A 154 5.67 -2.34 12.44
N LEU A 155 4.51 -2.38 13.11
CA LEU A 155 4.42 -2.32 14.57
C LEU A 155 5.17 -3.48 15.23
N ILE A 156 4.99 -4.70 14.71
CA ILE A 156 5.72 -5.88 15.19
C ILE A 156 7.23 -5.73 14.92
N GLN A 157 7.62 -5.22 13.75
CA GLN A 157 9.02 -4.92 13.44
C GLN A 157 9.64 -3.89 14.41
N ALA A 158 8.84 -2.94 14.91
CA ALA A 158 9.26 -1.95 15.89
C ALA A 158 9.28 -2.48 17.33
N GLY A 159 8.84 -3.72 17.56
CA GLY A 159 8.81 -4.36 18.88
C GLY A 159 7.48 -4.22 19.62
N CYS A 160 6.45 -3.67 18.98
CA CYS A 160 5.10 -3.63 19.55
C CYS A 160 4.43 -5.00 19.45
N LYS A 161 3.54 -5.32 20.37
CA LYS A 161 2.65 -6.48 20.28
C LYS A 161 1.31 -6.08 19.68
N VAL A 162 0.95 -6.63 18.53
CA VAL A 162 -0.39 -6.48 17.95
C VAL A 162 -1.27 -7.59 18.52
N GLU A 163 -2.21 -7.24 19.39
CA GLU A 163 -3.06 -8.21 20.10
C GLU A 163 -4.12 -8.81 19.18
N ALA A 164 -4.65 -8.01 18.25
CA ALA A 164 -5.60 -8.46 17.24
C ALA A 164 -5.74 -7.45 16.10
N ILE A 165 -6.24 -7.94 14.96
CA ILE A 165 -6.79 -7.11 13.87
C ILE A 165 -8.29 -7.38 13.81
N ILE A 166 -9.10 -6.32 13.85
CA ILE A 166 -10.55 -6.40 13.74
C ILE A 166 -11.04 -5.69 12.48
N ASP A 167 -12.12 -6.18 11.90
CA ASP A 167 -12.78 -5.52 10.78
C ASP A 167 -14.29 -5.82 10.82
N ALA A 168 -15.11 -4.81 10.58
CA ALA A 168 -16.55 -4.98 10.50
C ALA A 168 -17.00 -5.75 9.25
N SER A 169 -16.14 -5.79 8.21
CA SER A 169 -16.33 -6.66 7.05
C SER A 169 -16.23 -8.13 7.44
N PRO A 170 -16.99 -9.03 6.80
CA PRO A 170 -16.87 -10.47 7.02
C PRO A 170 -15.59 -11.08 6.43
N LYS A 171 -14.84 -10.29 5.66
CA LYS A 171 -13.62 -10.73 4.98
C LYS A 171 -12.52 -9.68 5.10
N ILE A 172 -11.28 -10.14 5.13
CA ILE A 172 -10.08 -9.30 5.11
C ILE A 172 -10.08 -8.45 3.84
N GLY A 173 -9.90 -7.14 4.03
CA GLY A 173 -10.00 -6.13 2.97
C GLY A 173 -8.70 -5.84 2.22
N GLY A 174 -7.57 -6.39 2.65
CA GLY A 174 -6.25 -6.18 2.03
C GLY A 174 -5.70 -7.43 1.33
N TYR A 175 -4.53 -7.30 0.72
CA TYR A 175 -3.86 -8.41 0.06
C TYR A 175 -3.53 -9.54 1.04
N GLY A 176 -3.87 -10.78 0.68
CA GLY A 176 -3.63 -11.97 1.49
C GLY A 176 -2.17 -12.18 1.85
N VAL A 177 -1.24 -11.82 0.99
CA VAL A 177 0.20 -11.88 1.29
C VAL A 177 0.61 -10.94 2.45
N HIS A 178 -0.13 -9.83 2.65
CA HIS A 178 0.07 -8.98 3.82
C HIS A 178 -0.59 -9.57 5.06
N ALA A 179 -1.79 -10.14 4.93
CA ALA A 179 -2.47 -10.84 6.01
C ALA A 179 -1.63 -12.04 6.49
N ALA A 180 -1.09 -12.84 5.57
CA ALA A 180 -0.29 -14.02 5.88
C ALA A 180 1.00 -13.68 6.65
N LYS A 181 1.64 -12.53 6.38
CA LYS A 181 2.79 -12.08 7.17
C LYS A 181 2.45 -11.86 8.65
N VAL A 182 1.28 -11.32 8.91
CA VAL A 182 0.82 -11.00 10.26
C VAL A 182 0.27 -12.24 10.96
N ALA A 183 -0.48 -13.09 10.23
CA ALA A 183 -0.99 -14.36 10.74
C ALA A 183 0.13 -15.30 11.20
N ARG A 184 1.21 -15.44 10.42
CA ARG A 184 2.39 -16.24 10.78
C ARG A 184 3.08 -15.78 12.08
N LEU A 185 2.88 -14.54 12.49
CA LEU A 185 3.39 -14.00 13.76
C LEU A 185 2.38 -14.16 14.92
N GLY A 186 1.32 -14.97 14.71
CA GLY A 186 0.36 -15.32 15.75
C GLY A 186 -0.71 -14.24 16.03
N VAL A 187 -0.85 -13.22 15.16
CA VAL A 187 -1.87 -12.19 15.34
C VAL A 187 -3.25 -12.70 14.87
N PRO A 188 -4.25 -12.77 15.75
CA PRO A 188 -5.58 -13.22 15.37
C PRO A 188 -6.36 -12.15 14.60
N PHE A 189 -7.24 -12.62 13.69
CA PHE A 189 -8.17 -11.81 12.93
C PHE A 189 -9.60 -12.01 13.45
N TYR A 190 -10.29 -10.92 13.76
CA TYR A 190 -11.71 -10.91 14.14
C TYR A 190 -12.49 -10.18 13.05
N MET A 191 -12.98 -10.94 12.06
CA MET A 191 -13.86 -10.42 11.01
C MET A 191 -15.31 -10.31 11.51
N SER A 192 -16.11 -9.42 10.92
CA SER A 192 -17.44 -9.04 11.40
C SER A 192 -17.42 -8.49 12.84
N HIS A 193 -16.35 -7.80 13.25
CA HIS A 193 -16.24 -7.17 14.56
C HIS A 193 -15.89 -5.68 14.42
N THR A 194 -16.42 -4.88 15.32
CA THR A 194 -16.05 -3.46 15.44
C THR A 194 -15.70 -3.12 16.88
N ILE A 195 -15.07 -1.96 17.05
CA ILE A 195 -14.80 -1.42 18.37
C ILE A 195 -16.11 -0.86 18.96
N GLU A 196 -16.40 -1.22 20.18
CA GLU A 196 -17.53 -0.70 20.96
C GLU A 196 -17.08 0.51 21.78
N LYS A 197 -16.03 0.32 22.57
CA LYS A 197 -15.49 1.38 23.43
C LYS A 197 -14.01 1.17 23.76
N ALA A 198 -13.33 2.27 24.08
CA ALA A 198 -12.05 2.27 24.77
C ALA A 198 -12.23 2.79 26.20
N GLU A 199 -11.58 2.13 27.14
CA GLU A 199 -11.63 2.43 28.56
C GLU A 199 -10.25 2.82 29.07
N GLY A 200 -10.20 3.71 30.04
CA GLY A 200 -9.01 4.16 30.73
C GLY A 200 -9.23 5.50 31.40
N ASP A 201 -8.39 5.91 32.31
CA ASP A 201 -8.51 7.16 33.03
C ASP A 201 -7.79 8.30 32.26
N GLU A 202 -6.47 8.23 32.13
CA GLU A 202 -5.68 9.25 31.41
C GLU A 202 -5.36 8.83 29.96
N LYS A 203 -5.41 7.56 29.64
CA LYS A 203 -5.08 6.97 28.34
C LYS A 203 -5.85 5.65 28.15
N VAL A 204 -5.76 5.09 26.95
CA VAL A 204 -6.30 3.74 26.68
C VAL A 204 -5.58 2.72 27.56
N GLU A 205 -6.35 1.89 28.26
CA GLU A 205 -5.90 0.76 29.07
C GLU A 205 -6.59 -0.54 28.65
N ARG A 206 -7.80 -0.43 28.08
CA ARG A 206 -8.62 -1.55 27.66
C ARG A 206 -9.52 -1.16 26.50
N VAL A 207 -9.83 -2.12 25.65
CA VAL A 207 -10.80 -1.96 24.56
C VAL A 207 -11.77 -3.10 24.56
N VAL A 208 -13.04 -2.79 24.31
CA VAL A 208 -14.10 -3.77 24.09
C VAL A 208 -14.48 -3.75 22.62
N ILE A 209 -14.53 -4.92 22.00
CA ILE A 209 -15.02 -5.13 20.64
C ILE A 209 -16.27 -5.99 20.68
N GLY A 210 -17.13 -5.89 19.66
CA GLY A 210 -18.31 -6.75 19.52
C GLY A 210 -18.50 -7.19 18.08
N GLN A 211 -19.12 -8.37 17.90
CA GLN A 211 -19.52 -8.85 16.59
C GLN A 211 -20.66 -7.99 16.05
N VAL A 212 -20.65 -7.70 14.73
CA VAL A 212 -21.69 -6.91 14.09
C VAL A 212 -22.61 -7.77 13.22
N ASP A 213 -23.89 -7.37 13.18
CA ASP A 213 -24.87 -7.90 12.25
C ASP A 213 -24.76 -7.29 10.84
N SER A 214 -25.65 -7.67 9.93
CA SER A 214 -25.72 -7.15 8.56
C SER A 214 -26.01 -5.63 8.48
N ASN A 215 -26.48 -5.02 9.57
CA ASN A 215 -26.75 -3.58 9.70
C ASN A 215 -25.63 -2.82 10.43
N TRP A 216 -24.50 -3.50 10.66
CA TRP A 216 -23.32 -2.96 11.37
C TRP A 216 -23.58 -2.64 12.86
N LYS A 217 -24.61 -3.24 13.46
CA LYS A 217 -24.91 -3.11 14.87
C LYS A 217 -24.27 -4.24 15.68
N ILE A 218 -23.71 -3.90 16.82
CA ILE A 218 -23.11 -4.88 17.73
C ILE A 218 -24.19 -5.81 18.24
N ILE A 219 -23.92 -7.12 18.18
CA ILE A 219 -24.77 -8.19 18.69
C ILE A 219 -24.48 -8.34 20.19
N PRO A 220 -25.43 -8.08 21.07
CA PRO A 220 -25.21 -8.19 22.52
C PRO A 220 -24.78 -9.62 22.94
N GLY A 221 -23.82 -9.71 23.86
CA GLY A 221 -23.28 -10.98 24.35
C GLY A 221 -22.14 -11.55 23.53
N THR A 222 -21.66 -10.79 22.52
CA THR A 222 -20.49 -11.17 21.70
C THR A 222 -19.23 -10.38 22.07
N GLU A 223 -19.31 -9.55 23.09
CA GLU A 223 -18.26 -8.63 23.49
C GLU A 223 -16.99 -9.38 23.92
N LYS A 224 -15.84 -8.86 23.50
CA LYS A 224 -14.51 -9.33 23.89
C LYS A 224 -13.67 -8.12 24.30
N ALA A 225 -12.91 -8.30 25.35
CA ALA A 225 -12.05 -7.25 25.86
C ALA A 225 -10.57 -7.58 25.63
N PHE A 226 -9.79 -6.54 25.35
CA PHE A 226 -8.35 -6.59 25.19
C PHE A 226 -7.71 -5.52 26.08
N ASP A 227 -6.71 -5.93 26.84
CA ASP A 227 -5.87 -4.98 27.58
C ASP A 227 -4.82 -4.46 26.60
N VAL A 228 -4.97 -3.21 26.17
CA VAL A 228 -4.12 -2.53 25.20
C VAL A 228 -3.90 -1.08 25.62
N ASP A 229 -2.77 -0.53 25.25
CA ASP A 229 -2.43 0.88 25.50
C ASP A 229 -2.64 1.75 24.25
N THR A 230 -2.89 1.13 23.10
CA THR A 230 -3.03 1.85 21.83
C THR A 230 -4.07 1.18 20.92
N VAL A 231 -4.88 2.01 20.29
CA VAL A 231 -5.81 1.64 19.21
C VAL A 231 -5.35 2.32 17.94
N CYS A 232 -4.98 1.53 16.93
CA CYS A 232 -4.63 2.04 15.60
C CYS A 232 -5.83 1.90 14.65
N ILE A 233 -6.28 3.01 14.07
CA ILE A 233 -7.44 3.04 13.17
C ILE A 233 -7.00 3.10 11.72
N ALA A 234 -7.45 2.13 10.90
CA ALA A 234 -7.13 1.98 9.48
C ALA A 234 -8.39 1.74 8.63
N VAL A 235 -9.44 2.52 8.85
CA VAL A 235 -10.78 2.33 8.26
C VAL A 235 -11.00 3.10 6.95
N GLY A 236 -9.93 3.54 6.32
CA GLY A 236 -9.94 4.21 5.03
C GLY A 236 -9.37 5.61 5.05
N LEU A 237 -9.41 6.24 3.89
CA LEU A 237 -8.86 7.55 3.62
C LEU A 237 -9.93 8.49 3.05
N SER A 238 -9.73 9.80 3.20
CA SER A 238 -10.55 10.85 2.59
C SER A 238 -9.68 11.75 1.73
N PRO A 239 -10.03 11.98 0.44
CA PRO A 239 -9.29 12.89 -0.43
C PRO A 239 -9.17 14.29 0.18
N MET A 240 -7.96 14.87 0.14
CA MET A 240 -7.72 16.26 0.58
C MET A 240 -8.00 17.25 -0.57
N SER A 241 -9.28 17.38 -0.93
CA SER A 241 -9.75 18.11 -2.11
C SER A 241 -10.19 19.55 -1.82
N GLN A 242 -9.85 20.10 -0.65
CA GLN A 242 -10.25 21.44 -0.23
C GLN A 242 -9.78 22.52 -1.22
N LEU A 243 -8.53 22.42 -1.71
CA LEU A 243 -7.98 23.40 -2.66
C LEU A 243 -8.72 23.39 -4.00
N THR A 244 -9.08 22.21 -4.54
CA THR A 244 -9.85 22.11 -5.79
C THR A 244 -11.28 22.63 -5.61
N LYS A 245 -11.90 22.34 -4.46
CA LYS A 245 -13.21 22.88 -4.11
C LYS A 245 -13.18 24.43 -3.98
N MET A 246 -12.15 24.98 -3.31
CA MET A 246 -11.97 26.43 -3.18
C MET A 246 -11.72 27.09 -4.52
N ALA A 247 -11.03 26.42 -5.44
CA ALA A 247 -10.83 26.90 -6.82
C ALA A 247 -12.11 26.93 -7.65
N GLY A 248 -13.23 26.37 -7.16
CA GLY A 248 -14.50 26.29 -7.87
C GLY A 248 -14.60 25.11 -8.84
N CYS A 249 -13.74 24.09 -8.68
CA CYS A 249 -13.84 22.87 -9.50
C CYS A 249 -15.16 22.14 -9.24
N HIS A 250 -15.73 21.54 -10.29
CA HIS A 250 -16.86 20.63 -10.12
C HIS A 250 -16.41 19.39 -9.35
N MET A 251 -17.19 19.00 -8.34
CA MET A 251 -16.85 17.93 -7.43
C MET A 251 -17.80 16.76 -7.58
N VAL A 252 -17.27 15.54 -7.57
CA VAL A 252 -18.04 14.28 -7.63
C VAL A 252 -17.73 13.40 -6.42
N ASP A 253 -18.68 12.56 -6.02
CA ASP A 253 -18.48 11.61 -4.93
C ASP A 253 -17.98 10.27 -5.49
N MET A 254 -16.77 9.90 -5.07
CA MET A 254 -16.13 8.62 -5.38
C MET A 254 -15.72 7.85 -4.11
N GLY A 255 -16.56 7.88 -3.07
CA GLY A 255 -16.24 7.42 -1.73
C GLY A 255 -15.55 8.52 -0.89
N GLY A 256 -15.70 9.76 -1.34
CA GLY A 256 -15.21 11.03 -0.85
C GLY A 256 -15.26 12.04 -2.00
N LEU A 257 -15.38 13.33 -1.68
CA LEU A 257 -15.45 14.37 -2.69
C LEU A 257 -14.09 14.54 -3.38
N VAL A 258 -14.08 14.36 -4.71
CA VAL A 258 -12.92 14.57 -5.58
C VAL A 258 -13.27 15.53 -6.70
N PRO A 259 -12.32 16.26 -7.30
CA PRO A 259 -12.59 17.05 -8.50
C PRO A 259 -12.92 16.13 -9.68
N GLU A 260 -13.92 16.49 -10.45
CA GLU A 260 -14.16 15.86 -11.76
C GLU A 260 -13.02 16.23 -12.71
N CYS A 261 -12.40 15.21 -13.32
CA CYS A 261 -11.25 15.39 -14.18
C CYS A 261 -11.48 14.69 -15.54
N ASN A 262 -10.89 15.27 -16.60
CA ASN A 262 -10.78 14.60 -17.88
C ASN A 262 -9.69 13.50 -17.85
N GLU A 263 -9.45 12.86 -18.98
CA GLU A 263 -8.45 11.80 -19.14
C GLU A 263 -7.02 12.21 -18.81
N TYR A 264 -6.69 13.51 -18.93
CA TYR A 264 -5.40 14.08 -18.59
C TYR A 264 -5.32 14.59 -17.14
N GLY A 265 -6.35 14.36 -16.33
CA GLY A 265 -6.39 14.87 -14.95
C GLY A 265 -6.72 16.36 -14.83
N GLU A 266 -7.08 17.06 -15.93
CA GLU A 266 -7.51 18.45 -15.88
C GLU A 266 -8.93 18.52 -15.32
N THR A 267 -9.15 19.44 -14.38
CA THR A 267 -10.45 19.64 -13.74
C THR A 267 -11.40 20.45 -14.62
N SER A 268 -12.60 20.75 -14.13
CA SER A 268 -13.54 21.66 -14.80
C SER A 268 -13.01 23.10 -14.93
N ILE A 269 -11.93 23.45 -14.23
CA ILE A 269 -11.24 24.73 -14.35
C ILE A 269 -9.98 24.54 -15.19
N SER A 270 -9.93 25.15 -16.37
CA SER A 270 -8.83 25.03 -17.30
C SER A 270 -7.49 25.43 -16.66
N GLY A 271 -6.46 24.59 -16.84
CA GLY A 271 -5.13 24.77 -16.27
C GLY A 271 -4.99 24.34 -14.80
N ILE A 272 -6.07 23.82 -14.17
CA ILE A 272 -5.99 23.19 -12.86
C ILE A 272 -6.16 21.69 -13.03
N PHE A 273 -5.14 20.93 -12.62
CA PHE A 273 -5.08 19.47 -12.69
C PHE A 273 -5.11 18.86 -11.29
N ALA A 274 -5.57 17.62 -11.17
CA ALA A 274 -5.51 16.86 -9.94
C ALA A 274 -4.89 15.47 -10.18
N ALA A 275 -4.04 15.00 -9.26
CA ALA A 275 -3.33 13.74 -9.41
C ALA A 275 -3.07 13.04 -8.08
N GLY A 276 -3.11 11.71 -8.08
CA GLY A 276 -3.01 10.87 -6.89
C GLY A 276 -4.30 10.84 -6.10
N ASP A 277 -4.21 10.58 -4.80
CA ASP A 277 -5.38 10.31 -3.95
C ASP A 277 -6.39 11.46 -3.86
N VAL A 278 -5.98 12.69 -4.13
CA VAL A 278 -6.90 13.83 -4.22
C VAL A 278 -7.92 13.68 -5.36
N ALA A 279 -7.53 12.98 -6.43
CA ALA A 279 -8.41 12.65 -7.56
C ALA A 279 -9.09 11.26 -7.41
N GLY A 280 -8.86 10.59 -6.30
CA GLY A 280 -9.44 9.29 -5.92
C GLY A 280 -8.40 8.32 -5.38
N ILE A 281 -8.71 7.75 -4.22
CA ILE A 281 -7.80 6.87 -3.46
C ILE A 281 -7.42 5.64 -4.26
N GLU A 282 -6.13 5.45 -4.50
CA GLU A 282 -5.52 4.27 -5.12
C GLU A 282 -4.17 3.94 -4.44
N GLU A 283 -3.40 3.03 -5.05
CA GLU A 283 -2.04 2.67 -4.60
C GLU A 283 -1.02 3.78 -4.94
N ALA A 284 0.09 3.82 -4.22
CA ALA A 284 1.13 4.82 -4.44
C ALA A 284 1.75 4.77 -5.85
N SER A 285 1.87 3.57 -6.46
CA SER A 285 2.35 3.40 -7.83
C SER A 285 1.39 4.02 -8.85
N SER A 286 0.07 3.85 -8.66
CA SER A 286 -0.97 4.52 -9.48
C SER A 286 -0.89 6.05 -9.30
N ALA A 287 -0.67 6.52 -8.06
CA ALA A 287 -0.52 7.95 -7.79
C ALA A 287 0.70 8.58 -8.51
N MET A 288 1.80 7.83 -8.67
CA MET A 288 2.95 8.30 -9.46
C MET A 288 2.59 8.44 -10.94
N LEU A 289 1.88 7.48 -11.52
CA LEU A 289 1.46 7.51 -12.92
C LEU A 289 0.42 8.60 -13.20
N THR A 290 -0.57 8.78 -12.33
CA THR A 290 -1.55 9.87 -12.49
C THR A 290 -0.91 11.24 -12.38
N GLY A 291 0.16 11.40 -11.58
CA GLY A 291 0.99 12.61 -11.56
C GLY A 291 1.64 12.90 -12.92
N ARG A 292 2.20 11.88 -13.57
CA ARG A 292 2.82 11.99 -14.89
C ARG A 292 1.77 12.28 -15.98
N ILE A 293 0.59 11.68 -15.89
CA ILE A 293 -0.55 11.96 -16.80
C ILE A 293 -0.96 13.43 -16.69
N ALA A 294 -1.11 13.96 -15.49
CA ALA A 294 -1.46 15.37 -15.27
C ALA A 294 -0.40 16.32 -15.82
N ALA A 295 0.88 16.00 -15.62
CA ALA A 295 1.99 16.77 -16.20
C ALA A 295 2.00 16.73 -17.72
N ASN A 296 1.73 15.58 -18.33
CA ASN A 296 1.61 15.43 -19.79
C ASN A 296 0.50 16.33 -20.35
N GLY A 297 -0.68 16.37 -19.69
CA GLY A 297 -1.74 17.30 -20.06
C GLY A 297 -1.35 18.77 -19.94
N ALA A 298 -0.65 19.16 -18.84
CA ALA A 298 -0.15 20.51 -18.63
C ALA A 298 0.89 20.92 -19.70
N LEU A 299 1.78 19.99 -20.10
CA LEU A 299 2.77 20.19 -21.17
C LEU A 299 2.11 20.46 -22.54
N GLY A 300 1.13 19.62 -22.91
CA GLY A 300 0.38 19.80 -24.16
C GLY A 300 -0.41 21.12 -24.17
N ARG A 301 -1.10 21.43 -23.08
CA ARG A 301 -1.85 22.68 -22.93
C ARG A 301 -0.96 23.91 -23.10
N SER A 302 0.27 23.86 -22.61
CA SER A 302 1.23 24.98 -22.66
C SER A 302 2.13 24.97 -23.89
N GLY A 303 1.95 24.03 -24.83
CA GLY A 303 2.72 23.97 -26.07
C GLY A 303 4.17 23.52 -25.94
N PHE A 304 4.56 22.89 -24.82
CA PHE A 304 5.88 22.29 -24.64
C PHE A 304 6.07 21.00 -25.44
N ILE A 305 4.98 20.33 -25.75
CA ILE A 305 4.94 19.13 -26.59
C ILE A 305 3.80 19.27 -27.62
N THR A 306 3.93 18.59 -28.76
CA THR A 306 2.88 18.52 -29.77
C THR A 306 1.70 17.69 -29.28
N GLU A 307 0.56 17.82 -29.95
CA GLU A 307 -0.65 17.03 -29.62
C GLU A 307 -0.39 15.53 -29.85
N ASP A 308 0.36 15.16 -30.88
CA ASP A 308 0.70 13.76 -31.16
C ASP A 308 1.65 13.18 -30.09
N GLU A 309 2.63 13.94 -29.63
CA GLU A 309 3.50 13.56 -28.50
C GLU A 309 2.69 13.40 -27.21
N MET A 310 1.76 14.32 -26.95
CA MET A 310 0.89 14.28 -25.77
C MET A 310 0.04 13.01 -25.78
N ARG A 311 -0.61 12.68 -26.92
CA ARG A 311 -1.44 11.48 -27.07
C ARG A 311 -0.64 10.18 -26.98
N SER A 312 0.53 10.13 -27.63
CA SER A 312 1.42 8.97 -27.56
C SER A 312 1.85 8.69 -26.12
N ARG A 313 2.32 9.75 -25.43
CA ARG A 313 2.75 9.65 -24.04
C ARG A 313 1.62 9.28 -23.10
N HIS A 314 0.44 9.85 -23.31
CA HIS A 314 -0.77 9.49 -22.55
C HIS A 314 -1.09 8.00 -22.70
N SER A 315 -1.10 7.48 -23.91
CA SER A 315 -1.36 6.06 -24.17
C SER A 315 -0.38 5.13 -23.45
N GLU A 316 0.92 5.44 -23.44
CA GLU A 316 1.95 4.70 -22.69
C GLU A 316 1.64 4.70 -21.17
N LEU A 317 1.39 5.88 -20.60
CA LEU A 317 1.14 6.04 -19.16
C LEU A 317 -0.15 5.36 -18.72
N VAL A 318 -1.21 5.45 -19.51
CA VAL A 318 -2.49 4.76 -19.26
C VAL A 318 -2.32 3.26 -19.36
N SER A 319 -1.60 2.75 -20.36
CA SER A 319 -1.32 1.31 -20.47
C SER A 319 -0.58 0.77 -19.23
N SER A 320 0.40 1.53 -18.73
CA SER A 320 1.11 1.19 -17.51
C SER A 320 0.20 1.25 -16.28
N LEU A 321 -0.67 2.26 -16.18
CA LEU A 321 -1.63 2.41 -15.10
C LEU A 321 -2.69 1.30 -15.10
N ASP A 322 -3.16 0.89 -16.27
CA ASP A 322 -4.16 -0.17 -16.42
C ASP A 322 -3.64 -1.53 -15.96
N GLN A 323 -2.34 -1.79 -16.05
CA GLN A 323 -1.73 -2.98 -15.48
C GLN A 323 -1.86 -3.01 -13.95
N LEU A 324 -1.76 -1.85 -13.28
CA LEU A 324 -1.95 -1.75 -11.83
C LEU A 324 -3.42 -1.79 -11.41
N ARG A 325 -4.34 -1.40 -12.29
CA ARG A 325 -5.78 -1.34 -12.05
C ARG A 325 -6.50 -2.67 -12.31
N GLN A 326 -5.76 -3.78 -12.22
CA GLN A 326 -6.27 -5.13 -12.36
C GLN A 326 -6.19 -5.89 -11.04
N GLY A 327 -6.92 -7.02 -10.94
CA GLY A 327 -6.89 -7.87 -9.76
C GLY A 327 -8.09 -7.68 -8.84
N MET A 328 -8.08 -8.40 -7.73
CA MET A 328 -9.26 -8.48 -6.86
C MET A 328 -9.59 -7.18 -6.10
N PHE A 329 -8.64 -6.28 -5.96
CA PHE A 329 -8.83 -4.99 -5.30
C PHE A 329 -8.94 -3.81 -6.27
N ALA A 330 -9.03 -4.11 -7.57
CA ALA A 330 -9.28 -3.10 -8.59
C ALA A 330 -10.64 -2.43 -8.35
N LYS A 331 -10.69 -1.10 -8.48
CA LYS A 331 -11.95 -0.36 -8.30
C LYS A 331 -12.84 -0.52 -9.54
N LYS A 332 -14.10 -0.92 -9.34
CA LYS A 332 -15.07 -1.24 -10.39
C LYS A 332 -15.21 -0.15 -11.47
N ASN A 333 -15.04 1.10 -11.11
CA ASN A 333 -15.16 2.26 -12.01
C ASN A 333 -13.82 2.71 -12.63
N ARG A 334 -12.70 2.07 -12.33
CA ARG A 334 -11.36 2.47 -12.77
C ARG A 334 -10.50 1.32 -13.29
N GLY A 335 -10.89 0.06 -13.07
CA GLY A 335 -10.08 -1.07 -13.45
C GLY A 335 -10.85 -2.37 -13.60
N LYS A 336 -10.15 -3.43 -13.97
CA LYS A 336 -10.71 -4.77 -14.15
C LYS A 336 -10.61 -5.56 -12.86
N ILE A 337 -11.76 -5.83 -12.20
CA ILE A 337 -11.82 -6.73 -11.06
C ILE A 337 -11.63 -8.16 -11.55
N ILE A 338 -10.64 -8.86 -10.98
CA ILE A 338 -10.42 -10.28 -11.21
C ILE A 338 -10.68 -10.98 -9.88
N THR A 339 -11.74 -11.76 -9.81
CA THR A 339 -12.16 -12.49 -8.60
C THR A 339 -11.85 -13.97 -8.68
N GLU A 340 -11.60 -14.47 -9.87
CA GLU A 340 -11.21 -15.83 -10.20
C GLU A 340 -10.04 -15.77 -11.16
N THR A 341 -9.14 -16.74 -11.10
CA THR A 341 -8.09 -16.87 -12.10
C THR A 341 -8.71 -17.29 -13.44
N GLU A 342 -8.04 -17.02 -14.56
CA GLU A 342 -8.46 -17.50 -15.87
C GLU A 342 -8.61 -19.03 -15.93
N GLU A 343 -7.95 -19.73 -14.96
CA GLU A 343 -7.97 -21.19 -14.81
C GLU A 343 -9.02 -21.69 -13.79
N GLY A 344 -9.84 -20.80 -13.19
CA GLY A 344 -10.99 -21.16 -12.33
C GLY A 344 -10.64 -21.43 -10.86
N TYR A 345 -9.47 -21.02 -10.38
CA TYR A 345 -9.10 -21.16 -8.96
C TYR A 345 -9.92 -20.22 -8.09
N THR A 346 -10.60 -20.76 -7.08
CA THR A 346 -11.31 -19.97 -6.06
C THR A 346 -10.36 -19.51 -4.97
N LEU A 347 -10.57 -18.27 -4.50
CA LEU A 347 -9.80 -17.75 -3.37
C LEU A 347 -10.05 -18.56 -2.09
N SER A 348 -8.97 -18.89 -1.38
CA SER A 348 -9.00 -19.54 -0.08
C SER A 348 -9.91 -18.81 0.92
N GLU A 349 -10.87 -19.53 1.52
CA GLU A 349 -11.72 -18.99 2.58
C GLU A 349 -10.92 -18.72 3.86
N SER A 350 -9.92 -19.55 4.16
CA SER A 350 -9.01 -19.33 5.28
C SER A 350 -8.23 -18.05 5.13
N LEU A 351 -7.71 -17.77 3.92
CA LEU A 351 -7.01 -16.52 3.63
C LEU A 351 -7.92 -15.29 3.80
N LYS A 352 -9.19 -15.39 3.40
CA LYS A 352 -10.16 -14.29 3.51
C LYS A 352 -10.59 -13.98 4.95
N THR A 353 -10.53 -14.95 5.85
CA THR A 353 -11.09 -14.81 7.22
C THR A 353 -10.06 -14.92 8.32
N ARG A 354 -8.98 -15.68 8.10
CA ARG A 354 -7.94 -15.98 9.10
C ARG A 354 -6.56 -15.42 8.69
N GLY A 355 -6.42 -14.97 7.44
CA GLY A 355 -5.20 -14.35 6.96
C GLY A 355 -4.13 -15.31 6.44
N TYR A 356 -4.37 -16.62 6.39
CA TYR A 356 -3.42 -17.60 5.86
C TYR A 356 -4.10 -18.65 4.98
N VAL A 357 -3.32 -19.31 4.13
CA VAL A 357 -3.76 -20.41 3.26
C VAL A 357 -3.44 -21.73 3.97
N THR A 358 -4.40 -22.67 4.01
CA THR A 358 -4.13 -24.02 4.51
C THR A 358 -3.32 -24.81 3.49
N GLU A 359 -2.73 -25.95 3.93
CA GLU A 359 -1.98 -26.84 3.05
C GLU A 359 -2.86 -27.37 1.91
N ASP A 360 -4.07 -27.84 2.24
CA ASP A 360 -5.01 -28.39 1.25
C ASP A 360 -5.44 -27.33 0.23
N GLU A 361 -5.73 -26.11 0.69
CA GLU A 361 -6.07 -24.99 -0.21
C GLU A 361 -4.89 -24.61 -1.11
N LEU A 362 -3.64 -24.63 -0.60
CA LEU A 362 -2.46 -24.28 -1.38
C LEU A 362 -2.21 -25.26 -2.52
N ARG A 363 -2.48 -26.55 -2.31
CA ARG A 363 -2.32 -27.61 -3.32
C ARG A 363 -3.19 -27.42 -4.56
N GLU A 364 -4.27 -26.67 -4.45
CA GLU A 364 -5.16 -26.36 -5.58
C GLU A 364 -4.58 -25.29 -6.52
N PHE A 365 -3.53 -24.59 -6.14
CA PHE A 365 -2.97 -23.50 -6.95
C PHE A 365 -1.84 -23.96 -7.87
N PRO A 366 -1.67 -23.31 -9.05
CA PRO A 366 -0.64 -23.67 -10.03
C PRO A 366 0.79 -23.42 -9.54
N SER A 367 0.93 -22.72 -8.41
CA SER A 367 2.20 -22.51 -7.72
C SER A 367 2.54 -23.63 -6.71
N ALA A 368 1.63 -24.57 -6.47
CA ALA A 368 1.89 -25.72 -5.60
C ALA A 368 2.90 -26.69 -6.25
N MET A 369 3.70 -27.32 -5.41
CA MET A 369 4.59 -28.40 -5.82
C MET A 369 3.90 -29.75 -5.69
N ASP A 370 4.33 -30.69 -6.51
CA ASP A 370 3.94 -32.10 -6.35
C ASP A 370 4.67 -32.70 -5.14
N ASP A 371 4.01 -33.59 -4.42
CA ASP A 371 4.57 -34.26 -3.22
C ASP A 371 5.85 -35.07 -3.51
N ASP A 372 6.12 -35.37 -4.79
CA ASP A 372 7.27 -36.18 -5.25
C ASP A 372 8.56 -35.37 -5.51
N VAL A 373 8.51 -34.03 -5.37
CA VAL A 373 9.66 -33.17 -5.68
C VAL A 373 10.74 -33.34 -4.61
N LYS A 374 11.90 -33.85 -5.05
CA LYS A 374 13.09 -33.99 -4.19
C LYS A 374 14.05 -32.82 -4.38
N GLY A 375 14.68 -32.37 -3.27
CA GLY A 375 15.65 -31.30 -3.25
C GLY A 375 14.99 -29.92 -3.16
N ILE A 376 15.83 -28.90 -3.29
CA ILE A 376 15.39 -27.51 -3.07
C ILE A 376 14.40 -27.02 -4.12
N HIS A 377 13.27 -26.50 -3.66
CA HIS A 377 12.19 -25.97 -4.51
C HIS A 377 11.49 -24.76 -3.88
N PRO A 378 10.84 -23.91 -4.67
CA PRO A 378 10.08 -22.79 -4.14
C PRO A 378 8.67 -23.23 -3.71
N VAL A 379 8.25 -22.77 -2.54
CA VAL A 379 6.86 -22.78 -2.07
C VAL A 379 6.33 -21.35 -2.19
N ILE A 380 5.23 -21.16 -2.92
CA ILE A 380 4.69 -19.83 -3.24
C ILE A 380 3.28 -19.72 -2.68
N GLU A 381 3.12 -18.88 -1.66
CA GLU A 381 1.84 -18.59 -1.01
C GLU A 381 1.16 -17.31 -1.55
N CYS A 382 1.46 -16.94 -2.79
CA CYS A 382 0.82 -15.83 -3.51
C CYS A 382 -0.34 -16.38 -4.34
N THR A 383 -1.52 -16.46 -3.73
CA THR A 383 -2.72 -17.13 -4.28
C THR A 383 -3.81 -16.15 -4.68
N GLN A 384 -3.49 -14.87 -4.82
CA GLN A 384 -4.40 -13.81 -5.23
C GLN A 384 -3.88 -13.06 -6.45
N ASN A 385 -4.81 -12.52 -7.24
CA ASN A 385 -4.49 -11.66 -8.37
C ASN A 385 -4.00 -10.29 -7.89
N ILE A 386 -2.71 -10.20 -7.61
CA ILE A 386 -2.01 -8.97 -7.21
C ILE A 386 -1.19 -8.49 -8.41
N PRO A 387 -1.34 -7.23 -8.88
CA PRO A 387 -0.54 -6.73 -10.00
C PRO A 387 0.94 -6.60 -9.60
N CYS A 388 1.71 -7.70 -9.77
CA CYS A 388 3.09 -7.82 -9.30
C CYS A 388 3.83 -8.97 -9.98
N ASN A 389 5.04 -8.71 -10.55
CA ASN A 389 5.81 -9.73 -11.26
C ASN A 389 7.31 -9.85 -10.92
N PRO A 390 7.90 -9.21 -9.89
CA PRO A 390 9.35 -9.28 -9.65
C PRO A 390 9.92 -10.68 -9.45
N CYS A 391 9.12 -11.65 -8.98
CA CYS A 391 9.55 -13.04 -8.80
C CYS A 391 9.84 -13.72 -10.14
N GLN A 392 9.06 -13.43 -11.20
CA GLN A 392 9.32 -13.91 -12.56
C GLN A 392 10.65 -13.34 -13.07
N ASP A 393 10.83 -12.01 -12.96
CA ASP A 393 12.04 -11.33 -13.47
C ASP A 393 13.31 -11.75 -12.72
N ALA A 394 13.18 -12.14 -11.45
CA ALA A 394 14.28 -12.61 -10.62
C ALA A 394 14.68 -14.06 -10.89
N CYS A 395 13.77 -14.89 -11.39
CA CYS A 395 14.02 -16.31 -11.63
C CYS A 395 14.75 -16.55 -12.96
N LYS A 396 16.10 -16.50 -12.94
CA LYS A 396 16.92 -16.72 -14.15
C LYS A 396 16.75 -18.10 -14.77
N MET A 397 16.31 -19.10 -14.00
CA MET A 397 16.03 -20.45 -14.49
C MET A 397 14.64 -20.56 -15.13
N GLY A 398 13.79 -19.53 -15.00
CA GLY A 398 12.43 -19.52 -15.56
C GLY A 398 11.45 -20.47 -14.86
N CYS A 399 11.74 -20.84 -13.59
CA CYS A 399 10.85 -21.71 -12.82
C CYS A 399 9.54 -21.02 -12.41
N ILE A 400 9.52 -19.67 -12.28
CA ILE A 400 8.35 -18.91 -11.87
C ILE A 400 7.88 -18.08 -13.04
N LYS A 401 6.60 -18.17 -13.39
CA LYS A 401 5.95 -17.45 -14.48
C LYS A 401 4.72 -16.71 -13.96
N ILE A 402 4.55 -15.46 -14.37
CA ILE A 402 3.34 -14.63 -14.18
C ILE A 402 2.66 -14.42 -15.55
N GLY A 403 3.46 -14.40 -16.64
CA GLY A 403 2.99 -14.09 -17.98
C GLY A 403 3.00 -12.58 -18.27
N GLU A 404 2.25 -12.18 -19.28
CA GLU A 404 2.19 -10.79 -19.75
C GLU A 404 1.37 -9.89 -18.85
N GLN A 405 0.28 -10.42 -18.28
CA GLN A 405 -0.55 -9.68 -17.34
C GLN A 405 0.03 -9.83 -15.92
N ILE A 406 0.54 -8.72 -15.38
CA ILE A 406 1.20 -8.73 -14.07
C ILE A 406 0.26 -9.07 -12.90
N ALA A 407 -1.05 -9.08 -13.12
CA ALA A 407 -2.05 -9.47 -12.14
C ALA A 407 -2.35 -10.98 -12.12
N ASN A 408 -1.72 -11.78 -12.97
CA ASN A 408 -1.87 -13.23 -12.90
C ASN A 408 -1.21 -13.79 -11.64
N ILE A 409 -1.74 -14.91 -11.16
CA ILE A 409 -1.07 -15.65 -10.06
C ILE A 409 0.20 -16.32 -10.58
N PRO A 410 1.21 -16.52 -9.71
CA PRO A 410 2.43 -17.22 -10.09
C PRO A 410 2.16 -18.67 -10.43
N VAL A 411 2.79 -19.16 -11.50
CA VAL A 411 2.78 -20.56 -11.92
C VAL A 411 4.19 -21.12 -11.83
N LEU A 412 4.35 -22.34 -11.30
CA LEU A 412 5.61 -23.06 -11.31
C LEU A 412 5.75 -23.87 -12.60
N ASP A 413 6.78 -23.57 -13.40
CA ASP A 413 7.18 -24.40 -14.54
C ASP A 413 7.98 -25.60 -14.05
N ARG A 414 7.28 -26.73 -13.87
CA ARG A 414 7.85 -27.99 -13.38
C ARG A 414 8.87 -28.63 -14.32
N SER A 415 8.92 -28.19 -15.60
CA SER A 415 9.96 -28.61 -16.55
C SER A 415 11.33 -28.01 -16.26
N LYS A 416 11.38 -26.98 -15.39
CA LYS A 416 12.60 -26.26 -15.01
C LYS A 416 13.07 -26.69 -13.63
N LYS A 417 14.39 -26.79 -13.47
CA LYS A 417 14.99 -27.15 -12.17
C LYS A 417 15.36 -25.89 -11.39
N CYS A 418 14.85 -25.78 -10.18
CA CYS A 418 15.29 -24.77 -9.22
C CYS A 418 16.73 -25.05 -8.75
N ILE A 419 17.55 -24.00 -8.67
CA ILE A 419 18.95 -24.09 -8.20
C ILE A 419 19.13 -23.53 -6.77
N GLY A 420 18.04 -23.19 -6.09
CA GLY A 420 18.10 -22.71 -4.71
C GLY A 420 18.74 -21.33 -4.50
N CYS A 421 18.82 -20.48 -5.53
CA CYS A 421 19.56 -19.21 -5.46
C CYS A 421 18.91 -18.12 -4.58
N GLY A 422 17.67 -18.27 -4.13
CA GLY A 422 16.95 -17.33 -3.23
C GLY A 422 16.51 -16.01 -3.85
N MET A 423 16.81 -15.75 -5.13
CA MET A 423 16.51 -14.45 -5.76
C MET A 423 15.00 -14.14 -5.79
N CYS A 424 14.14 -15.13 -5.95
CA CYS A 424 12.69 -14.98 -5.91
C CYS A 424 12.21 -14.60 -4.48
N VAL A 425 12.77 -15.24 -3.44
CA VAL A 425 12.50 -14.91 -2.03
C VAL A 425 12.87 -13.46 -1.73
N ALA A 426 14.09 -13.05 -2.09
CA ALA A 426 14.59 -11.69 -1.86
C ALA A 426 13.82 -10.62 -2.65
N SER A 427 13.29 -10.95 -3.84
CA SER A 427 12.58 -10.02 -4.71
C SER A 427 11.09 -9.90 -4.42
N CYS A 428 10.50 -10.84 -3.67
CA CYS A 428 9.08 -10.85 -3.39
C CYS A 428 8.67 -9.67 -2.49
N SER A 429 7.83 -8.78 -3.01
CA SER A 429 7.29 -7.65 -2.23
C SER A 429 6.31 -8.12 -1.14
N GLY A 430 5.59 -9.21 -1.40
CA GLY A 430 4.63 -9.82 -0.47
C GLY A 430 5.26 -10.73 0.57
N GLN A 431 6.57 -11.09 0.42
CA GLN A 431 7.25 -12.08 1.27
C GLN A 431 6.52 -13.44 1.34
N ALA A 432 5.98 -13.85 0.19
CA ALA A 432 5.14 -15.03 0.04
C ALA A 432 5.85 -16.18 -0.71
N ILE A 433 7.18 -16.15 -0.76
CA ILE A 433 7.99 -17.18 -1.42
C ILE A 433 9.04 -17.68 -0.43
N PHE A 434 9.10 -19.00 -0.29
CA PHE A 434 10.04 -19.73 0.54
C PHE A 434 10.80 -20.73 -0.35
N LEU A 435 12.03 -21.08 0.00
CA LEU A 435 12.69 -22.26 -0.56
C LEU A 435 12.72 -23.33 0.50
N VAL A 436 12.29 -24.53 0.13
CA VAL A 436 12.25 -25.70 1.00
C VAL A 436 13.08 -26.80 0.40
N ASP A 437 13.84 -27.50 1.22
CA ASP A 437 14.56 -28.71 0.86
C ASP A 437 14.38 -29.75 1.97
N GLU A 438 13.49 -30.71 1.74
CA GLU A 438 13.19 -31.79 2.68
C GLU A 438 14.24 -32.92 2.61
N THR A 439 15.19 -32.83 1.67
CA THR A 439 16.28 -33.81 1.52
C THR A 439 17.61 -33.28 2.04
N TYR A 440 17.58 -32.16 2.83
CA TYR A 440 18.79 -31.49 3.31
C TYR A 440 19.68 -32.41 4.16
N GLU A 441 19.10 -33.10 5.14
CA GLU A 441 19.78 -34.08 6.01
C GLU A 441 18.72 -35.00 6.62
N ASP A 442 19.10 -36.23 7.02
CA ASP A 442 18.18 -37.18 7.66
C ASP A 442 17.49 -36.58 8.90
N GLY A 443 16.17 -36.48 8.86
CA GLY A 443 15.34 -35.88 9.92
C GLY A 443 15.31 -34.37 9.95
N PHE A 444 15.91 -33.67 8.98
CA PHE A 444 15.93 -32.21 8.90
C PHE A 444 15.54 -31.70 7.51
N ALA A 445 14.84 -30.55 7.48
CA ALA A 445 14.58 -29.80 6.28
C ALA A 445 15.27 -28.44 6.34
N SER A 446 15.69 -27.92 5.19
CA SER A 446 16.20 -26.54 5.07
C SER A 446 15.11 -25.63 4.53
N ILE A 447 14.89 -24.49 5.19
CA ILE A 447 13.93 -23.48 4.77
C ILE A 447 14.63 -22.13 4.64
N SER A 448 14.59 -21.54 3.43
CA SER A 448 15.01 -20.16 3.21
C SER A 448 13.79 -19.26 3.14
N MET A 449 13.71 -18.29 4.03
CA MET A 449 12.56 -17.39 4.17
C MET A 449 12.97 -15.91 4.17
N PRO A 450 12.08 -15.00 3.76
CA PRO A 450 12.31 -13.56 3.97
C PRO A 450 12.22 -13.25 5.48
N TYR A 451 13.20 -12.53 6.01
CA TYR A 451 13.23 -12.14 7.42
C TYR A 451 13.47 -10.63 7.55
N GLU A 452 12.56 -9.92 8.16
CA GLU A 452 12.60 -8.46 8.34
C GLU A 452 12.31 -8.02 9.79
N LEU A 453 12.54 -8.91 10.76
CA LEU A 453 12.33 -8.63 12.19
C LEU A 453 13.67 -8.35 12.87
N LEU A 454 13.63 -7.76 14.06
CA LEU A 454 14.81 -7.55 14.93
C LEU A 454 14.66 -8.35 16.23
N PRO A 455 15.76 -8.87 16.79
CA PRO A 455 17.12 -8.84 16.25
C PRO A 455 17.30 -9.75 15.04
N LEU A 456 18.24 -9.43 14.15
CA LEU A 456 18.61 -10.33 13.05
C LEU A 456 19.28 -11.57 13.63
N PRO A 457 18.87 -12.80 13.27
CA PRO A 457 19.46 -14.03 13.74
C PRO A 457 20.90 -14.17 13.21
N LYS A 458 21.74 -14.82 14.01
CA LYS A 458 23.11 -15.19 13.65
C LYS A 458 23.19 -16.67 13.34
N ALA A 459 24.20 -17.08 12.59
CA ALA A 459 24.44 -18.50 12.35
C ALA A 459 24.63 -19.25 13.68
N GLY A 460 23.85 -20.30 13.89
CA GLY A 460 23.83 -21.13 15.10
C GLY A 460 22.81 -20.69 16.16
N ASP A 461 22.07 -19.56 15.95
CA ASP A 461 20.95 -19.20 16.81
C ASP A 461 19.82 -20.23 16.65
N LEU A 462 19.15 -20.56 17.77
CA LEU A 462 17.94 -21.37 17.78
C LEU A 462 16.72 -20.44 17.82
N GLY A 463 15.67 -20.84 17.14
CA GLY A 463 14.39 -20.14 17.12
C GLY A 463 13.24 -21.12 17.05
N ALA A 464 12.03 -20.66 17.42
CA ALA A 464 10.82 -21.43 17.25
C ALA A 464 10.36 -21.40 15.77
N GLY A 465 10.08 -22.56 15.20
CA GLY A 465 9.44 -22.70 13.89
C GLY A 465 7.94 -22.50 14.03
N LEU A 466 7.38 -21.52 13.31
CA LEU A 466 5.94 -21.26 13.30
C LEU A 466 5.32 -21.72 11.99
N ASP A 467 4.14 -22.33 12.08
CA ASP A 467 3.31 -22.66 10.92
C ASP A 467 2.67 -21.41 10.27
N ARG A 468 1.84 -21.60 9.23
CA ARG A 468 1.12 -20.51 8.54
C ARG A 468 0.14 -19.75 9.43
N SER A 469 -0.33 -20.38 10.50
CA SER A 469 -1.27 -19.79 11.47
C SER A 469 -0.58 -19.14 12.67
N GLY A 470 0.76 -19.24 12.75
CA GLY A 470 1.58 -18.71 13.84
C GLY A 470 1.68 -19.62 15.06
N HIS A 471 1.29 -20.89 14.95
CA HIS A 471 1.52 -21.88 16.02
C HIS A 471 2.94 -22.45 15.91
N GLU A 472 3.58 -22.64 17.07
CA GLU A 472 4.89 -23.26 17.17
C GLU A 472 4.79 -24.76 16.83
N VAL A 473 5.65 -25.22 15.92
CA VAL A 473 5.69 -26.59 15.44
C VAL A 473 7.05 -27.26 15.65
N CYS A 474 8.12 -26.51 15.88
CA CYS A 474 9.46 -27.02 16.19
C CYS A 474 10.35 -25.97 16.89
#